data_11658c7a4966ef3f4c94dfde13b406c0
#
_entry.id   11658c7a4966ef3f4c94dfde13b406c0
#
_cell.length_a   1.000
_cell.length_b   1.000
_cell.length_c   1.000
_cell.angle_alpha   90.00
_cell.angle_beta   90.00
_cell.angle_gamma   90.00
#
_symmetry.space_group_name_H-M   'P 1'
#
loop_
_entity.id
_entity.type
_entity.pdbx_description
1 polymer ?
#
loop_
_entity_poly.entity_id
_entity_poly.type
_entity_poly.pdbx_seq_one_letter_code
_entity_poly.pdbx_strand_id
1 'polypeptide(L)'
;MFSGASSFVEGVDQAFFIIIGISLIFLIGITFGMIYFSIKYNKKKHPKAEPTKDNTKLEVVWTVVPTLLVLGMFYYGWVGFRPMRAFPDNAINITATGRMWSWTFDYENGKSDTILYVPINKAVKINLNSKDVIHGFYIPAFRIKEDVVPGIHNKMWFKAEKLGQFNILCSQYCGLRHSYMMSKVVVLPENDYIAWYNTKVKVDSTAMPGELAMKKIGCNACHTTDGTKLVGPSFKGLFGRKEKVLQDGKLIEITADDEYLVNSIRKPNFQVVEGFPKGVMIDYKDQITDADVKNLVEYIKSIK
;
A
#
# COMPACT_ATOMS: atom_id res chain seq x y z
N MET A 1 20.92 0.02 -4.03
CA MET A 1 19.85 0.90 -3.56
C MET A 1 19.21 1.71 -4.69
N PHE A 2 19.91 1.99 -5.77
CA PHE A 2 19.48 2.86 -6.88
C PHE A 2 19.22 2.12 -8.20
N SER A 3 19.06 0.81 -8.20
CA SER A 3 18.69 0.06 -9.41
C SER A 3 17.18 0.17 -9.65
N GLY A 4 16.79 1.24 -10.34
CA GLY A 4 15.41 1.38 -10.77
C GLY A 4 15.05 0.40 -11.90
N ALA A 5 13.76 0.14 -12.08
CA ALA A 5 13.26 -0.87 -13.00
C ALA A 5 12.09 -0.40 -13.87
N SER A 6 11.85 0.91 -13.98
CA SER A 6 10.82 1.48 -14.84
C SER A 6 11.29 2.72 -15.58
N SER A 7 10.53 3.11 -16.59
CA SER A 7 10.77 4.31 -17.41
C SER A 7 10.73 5.65 -16.66
N PHE A 8 10.25 5.67 -15.41
CA PHE A 8 10.16 6.90 -14.62
C PHE A 8 11.35 7.11 -13.67
N VAL A 9 12.19 6.10 -13.49
CA VAL A 9 13.26 6.10 -12.49
C VAL A 9 14.25 7.22 -12.72
N GLU A 10 14.71 7.41 -13.95
CA GLU A 10 15.74 8.40 -14.26
C GLU A 10 15.26 9.83 -13.90
N GLY A 11 14.07 10.21 -14.35
CA GLY A 11 13.53 11.55 -14.07
C GLY A 11 13.30 11.80 -12.57
N VAL A 12 12.81 10.80 -11.84
CA VAL A 12 12.59 10.92 -10.38
C VAL A 12 13.92 11.00 -9.64
N ASP A 13 14.88 10.13 -9.96
CA ASP A 13 16.18 10.09 -9.29
C ASP A 13 16.98 11.39 -9.58
N GLN A 14 16.94 11.93 -10.80
CA GLN A 14 17.56 13.23 -11.13
C GLN A 14 16.94 14.37 -10.31
N ALA A 15 15.62 14.49 -10.29
CA ALA A 15 14.94 15.50 -9.48
C ALA A 15 15.30 15.36 -7.99
N PHE A 16 15.33 14.14 -7.47
CA PHE A 16 15.70 13.85 -6.09
C PHE A 16 17.14 14.32 -5.77
N PHE A 17 18.12 13.99 -6.61
CA PHE A 17 19.51 14.40 -6.36
C PHE A 17 19.73 15.90 -6.46
N ILE A 18 19.04 16.58 -7.38
CA ILE A 18 19.08 18.06 -7.47
C ILE A 18 18.53 18.68 -6.19
N ILE A 19 17.35 18.23 -5.74
CA ILE A 19 16.70 18.76 -4.53
C ILE A 19 17.56 18.50 -3.29
N ILE A 20 18.06 17.28 -3.12
CA ILE A 20 18.92 16.92 -1.98
C ILE A 20 20.22 17.72 -2.03
N GLY A 21 20.86 17.88 -3.20
CA GLY A 21 22.10 18.65 -3.34
C GLY A 21 21.92 20.12 -2.92
N ILE A 22 20.87 20.77 -3.40
CA ILE A 22 20.53 22.16 -3.01
C ILE A 22 20.23 22.24 -1.50
N SER A 23 19.42 21.31 -0.99
CA SER A 23 19.05 21.27 0.43
C SER A 23 20.26 21.09 1.35
N LEU A 24 21.22 20.26 0.97
CA LEU A 24 22.46 20.04 1.73
C LEU A 24 23.35 21.29 1.75
N ILE A 25 23.44 22.02 0.63
CA ILE A 25 24.20 23.29 0.58
C ILE A 25 23.60 24.28 1.57
N PHE A 26 22.27 24.46 1.57
CA PHE A 26 21.59 25.35 2.51
C PHE A 26 21.73 24.86 3.95
N LEU A 27 21.52 23.58 4.22
CA LEU A 27 21.66 23.02 5.56
C LEU A 27 23.04 23.25 6.14
N ILE A 28 24.10 22.96 5.39
CA ILE A 28 25.48 23.13 5.82
C ILE A 28 25.80 24.63 6.00
N GLY A 29 25.45 25.46 5.01
CA GLY A 29 25.74 26.90 5.04
C GLY A 29 25.04 27.63 6.19
N ILE A 30 23.75 27.37 6.40
CA ILE A 30 22.96 27.98 7.47
C ILE A 30 23.45 27.49 8.84
N THR A 31 23.67 26.17 8.98
CA THR A 31 24.17 25.59 10.25
C THR A 31 25.54 26.16 10.61
N PHE A 32 26.44 26.24 9.63
CA PHE A 32 27.76 26.85 9.84
C PHE A 32 27.64 28.31 10.25
N GLY A 33 26.83 29.10 9.52
CA GLY A 33 26.58 30.53 9.86
C GLY A 33 26.01 30.65 11.26
N MET A 34 25.03 29.86 11.64
CA MET A 34 24.41 29.88 12.97
C MET A 34 25.42 29.58 14.08
N ILE A 35 26.26 28.55 13.93
CA ILE A 35 27.30 28.19 14.89
C ILE A 35 28.35 29.27 14.95
N TYR A 36 28.85 29.77 13.81
CA TYR A 36 29.86 30.82 13.73
C TYR A 36 29.40 32.09 14.44
N PHE A 37 28.21 32.60 14.16
CA PHE A 37 27.67 33.79 14.78
C PHE A 37 27.39 33.61 16.27
N SER A 38 26.89 32.42 16.68
CA SER A 38 26.69 32.12 18.12
C SER A 38 28.00 32.13 18.91
N ILE A 39 29.10 31.64 18.31
CA ILE A 39 30.43 31.67 18.95
C ILE A 39 31.03 33.09 18.91
N LYS A 40 30.95 33.79 17.76
CA LYS A 40 31.53 35.06 17.55
C LYS A 40 30.88 36.15 18.42
N TYR A 41 29.55 36.20 18.42
CA TYR A 41 28.75 37.24 19.09
C TYR A 41 28.17 36.79 20.44
N ASN A 42 28.81 35.86 21.14
CA ASN A 42 28.36 35.44 22.46
C ASN A 42 28.50 36.55 23.49
N LYS A 43 27.70 36.53 24.58
CA LYS A 43 27.63 37.53 25.62
C LYS A 43 28.97 37.82 26.31
N LYS A 44 29.90 36.85 26.37
CA LYS A 44 31.23 37.07 26.98
C LYS A 44 32.13 37.93 26.10
N LYS A 45 32.02 37.83 24.78
CA LYS A 45 32.84 38.61 23.82
C LYS A 45 32.14 39.92 23.42
N HIS A 46 30.81 39.94 23.41
CA HIS A 46 29.99 41.10 23.06
C HIS A 46 28.96 41.37 24.16
N PRO A 47 29.33 41.96 25.31
CA PRO A 47 28.44 42.16 26.45
C PRO A 47 27.33 43.20 26.19
N LYS A 48 27.53 44.09 25.22
CA LYS A 48 26.52 45.07 24.78
C LYS A 48 26.10 44.72 23.34
N ALA A 49 24.77 44.69 23.10
CA ALA A 49 24.23 44.55 21.77
C ALA A 49 24.46 45.81 20.95
N GLU A 50 24.96 45.67 19.74
CA GLU A 50 25.04 46.77 18.77
C GLU A 50 23.81 46.71 17.85
N PRO A 51 23.13 47.86 17.61
CA PRO A 51 22.02 47.90 16.68
C PRO A 51 22.53 47.64 15.25
N THR A 52 21.93 46.67 14.57
CA THR A 52 22.20 46.39 13.17
C THR A 52 21.44 47.37 12.28
N LYS A 53 22.10 47.83 11.21
CA LYS A 53 21.44 48.67 10.17
C LYS A 53 20.76 47.72 9.17
N ASP A 54 19.59 48.09 8.69
CA ASP A 54 18.90 47.39 7.62
C ASP A 54 19.75 47.37 6.35
N ASN A 55 19.72 46.25 5.67
CA ASN A 55 20.46 46.04 4.43
C ASN A 55 19.53 45.46 3.34
N THR A 56 18.85 46.36 2.66
CA THR A 56 17.88 46.03 1.60
C THR A 56 18.51 45.21 0.48
N LYS A 57 19.80 45.41 0.15
CA LYS A 57 20.48 44.59 -0.85
C LYS A 57 20.56 43.12 -0.39
N LEU A 58 20.93 42.90 0.86
CA LEU A 58 20.99 41.57 1.43
C LEU A 58 19.59 40.91 1.47
N GLU A 59 18.56 41.67 1.82
CA GLU A 59 17.17 41.22 1.87
C GLU A 59 16.69 40.80 0.49
N VAL A 60 16.96 41.57 -0.55
CA VAL A 60 16.65 41.23 -1.91
C VAL A 60 17.37 39.93 -2.34
N VAL A 61 18.67 39.80 -2.03
CA VAL A 61 19.44 38.60 -2.39
C VAL A 61 18.88 37.34 -1.76
N TRP A 62 18.63 37.32 -0.45
CA TRP A 62 18.13 36.14 0.22
C TRP A 62 16.67 35.83 -0.07
N THR A 63 15.93 36.75 -0.67
CA THR A 63 14.57 36.52 -1.16
C THR A 63 14.60 35.99 -2.60
N VAL A 64 15.30 36.70 -3.48
CA VAL A 64 15.29 36.39 -4.92
C VAL A 64 16.02 35.08 -5.24
N VAL A 65 17.21 34.84 -4.68
CA VAL A 65 18.02 33.68 -4.99
C VAL A 65 17.30 32.38 -4.59
N PRO A 66 16.80 32.19 -3.35
CA PRO A 66 16.03 30.98 -3.00
C PRO A 66 14.75 30.83 -3.82
N THR A 67 14.05 31.93 -4.14
CA THR A 67 12.84 31.89 -4.96
C THR A 67 13.14 31.32 -6.36
N LEU A 68 14.20 31.79 -7.02
CA LEU A 68 14.61 31.27 -8.33
C LEU A 68 15.02 29.80 -8.26
N LEU A 69 15.71 29.38 -7.19
CA LEU A 69 16.06 27.97 -6.98
C LEU A 69 14.81 27.09 -6.81
N VAL A 70 13.84 27.53 -6.01
CA VAL A 70 12.57 26.80 -5.80
C VAL A 70 11.78 26.70 -7.11
N LEU A 71 11.73 27.78 -7.91
CA LEU A 71 11.09 27.76 -9.22
C LEU A 71 11.79 26.78 -10.19
N GLY A 72 13.12 26.72 -10.13
CA GLY A 72 13.89 25.72 -10.87
C GLY A 72 13.58 24.28 -10.46
N MET A 73 13.56 24.01 -9.13
CA MET A 73 13.18 22.68 -8.60
C MET A 73 11.74 22.31 -8.99
N PHE A 74 10.82 23.25 -8.89
CA PHE A 74 9.44 23.05 -9.33
C PHE A 74 9.36 22.67 -10.83
N TYR A 75 10.07 23.40 -11.68
CA TYR A 75 10.08 23.12 -13.11
C TYR A 75 10.59 21.70 -13.42
N TYR A 76 11.70 21.29 -12.80
CA TYR A 76 12.22 19.92 -12.95
C TYR A 76 11.22 18.86 -12.45
N GLY A 77 10.62 19.08 -11.29
CA GLY A 77 9.59 18.20 -10.75
C GLY A 77 8.38 18.10 -11.68
N TRP A 78 7.93 19.22 -12.24
CA TRP A 78 6.81 19.29 -13.17
C TRP A 78 7.09 18.53 -14.47
N VAL A 79 8.26 18.71 -15.06
CA VAL A 79 8.67 18.02 -16.30
C VAL A 79 8.70 16.50 -16.07
N GLY A 80 9.21 16.02 -14.93
CA GLY A 80 9.21 14.61 -14.58
C GLY A 80 7.82 14.04 -14.26
N PHE A 81 6.92 14.86 -13.69
CA PHE A 81 5.57 14.44 -13.30
C PHE A 81 4.59 14.33 -14.48
N ARG A 82 4.66 15.23 -15.46
CA ARG A 82 3.73 15.25 -16.61
C ARG A 82 3.61 13.90 -17.33
N PRO A 83 4.69 13.19 -17.68
CA PRO A 83 4.60 11.88 -18.32
C PRO A 83 3.84 10.84 -17.47
N MET A 84 3.92 10.90 -16.14
CA MET A 84 3.22 9.97 -15.24
C MET A 84 1.70 10.14 -15.31
N ARG A 85 1.20 11.30 -15.77
CA ARG A 85 -0.23 11.60 -15.94
C ARG A 85 -0.71 11.51 -17.39
N ALA A 86 0.19 11.21 -18.32
CA ALA A 86 -0.13 10.98 -19.74
C ALA A 86 -0.27 9.47 -19.98
N PHE A 87 -1.48 8.95 -19.94
CA PHE A 87 -1.76 7.53 -20.08
C PHE A 87 -1.69 7.09 -21.54
N PRO A 88 -0.84 6.09 -21.90
CA PRO A 88 -0.81 5.55 -23.26
C PRO A 88 -2.12 4.80 -23.59
N ASP A 89 -2.63 4.98 -24.81
CA ASP A 89 -3.88 4.36 -25.25
C ASP A 89 -3.79 2.82 -25.36
N ASN A 90 -2.60 2.31 -25.67
CA ASN A 90 -2.34 0.87 -25.82
C ASN A 90 -1.82 0.19 -24.55
N ALA A 91 -2.05 0.79 -23.37
CA ALA A 91 -1.62 0.21 -22.10
C ALA A 91 -2.48 -1.00 -21.74
N ILE A 92 -1.83 -2.04 -21.21
CA ILE A 92 -2.49 -3.21 -20.59
C ILE A 92 -3.21 -2.73 -19.34
N ASN A 93 -4.53 -2.95 -19.27
CA ASN A 93 -5.32 -2.54 -18.12
C ASN A 93 -5.36 -3.67 -17.07
N ILE A 94 -5.07 -3.31 -15.83
CA ILE A 94 -5.18 -4.22 -14.67
C ILE A 94 -5.86 -3.43 -13.56
N THR A 95 -6.78 -4.06 -12.84
CA THR A 95 -7.38 -3.46 -11.64
C THR A 95 -6.67 -3.98 -10.40
N ALA A 96 -6.09 -3.08 -9.61
CA ALA A 96 -5.53 -3.41 -8.30
C ALA A 96 -6.53 -3.02 -7.21
N THR A 97 -7.01 -4.01 -6.50
CA THR A 97 -7.92 -3.83 -5.36
C THR A 97 -7.16 -3.99 -4.06
N GLY A 98 -7.15 -2.90 -3.26
CA GLY A 98 -6.65 -2.90 -1.89
C GLY A 98 -7.76 -3.23 -0.90
N ARG A 99 -7.43 -4.06 0.08
CA ARG A 99 -8.25 -4.37 1.26
C ARG A 99 -7.32 -4.61 2.43
N MET A 100 -7.74 -4.36 3.66
CA MET A 100 -6.98 -4.68 4.88
C MET A 100 -6.72 -6.20 4.99
N TRP A 101 -5.54 -6.74 4.79
CA TRP A 101 -4.23 -6.14 4.46
C TRP A 101 -3.63 -6.92 3.30
N SER A 102 -4.28 -6.86 2.15
CA SER A 102 -3.92 -7.63 0.94
C SER A 102 -4.18 -6.84 -0.33
N TRP A 103 -3.51 -7.26 -1.39
CA TRP A 103 -3.70 -6.78 -2.76
C TRP A 103 -4.26 -7.90 -3.63
N THR A 104 -5.19 -7.55 -4.53
CA THR A 104 -5.68 -8.44 -5.59
C THR A 104 -5.58 -7.71 -6.92
N PHE A 105 -5.15 -8.43 -7.95
CA PHE A 105 -4.96 -7.91 -9.29
C PHE A 105 -5.87 -8.65 -10.27
N ASP A 106 -6.82 -7.93 -10.85
CA ASP A 106 -7.80 -8.46 -11.79
C ASP A 106 -7.43 -8.03 -13.21
N TYR A 107 -7.36 -8.99 -14.13
CA TYR A 107 -6.98 -8.82 -15.52
C TYR A 107 -8.22 -8.88 -16.42
N GLU A 108 -8.15 -8.27 -17.62
CA GLU A 108 -9.28 -8.19 -18.56
C GLU A 108 -9.79 -9.57 -19.04
N ASN A 109 -8.94 -10.59 -19.02
CA ASN A 109 -9.32 -11.97 -19.35
C ASN A 109 -10.05 -12.71 -18.21
N GLY A 110 -10.39 -12.03 -17.12
CA GLY A 110 -11.04 -12.60 -15.94
C GLY A 110 -10.10 -13.30 -14.96
N LYS A 111 -8.79 -13.32 -15.23
CA LYS A 111 -7.79 -13.84 -14.29
C LYS A 111 -7.64 -12.90 -13.11
N SER A 112 -7.52 -13.46 -11.90
CA SER A 112 -7.29 -12.74 -10.65
C SER A 112 -6.13 -13.39 -9.88
N ASP A 113 -5.23 -12.59 -9.33
CA ASP A 113 -4.06 -13.07 -8.57
C ASP A 113 -3.70 -12.08 -7.45
N THR A 114 -2.97 -12.52 -6.46
CA THR A 114 -2.39 -11.68 -5.40
C THR A 114 -1.00 -11.17 -5.75
N ILE A 115 -0.41 -11.64 -6.84
CA ILE A 115 0.85 -11.20 -7.44
C ILE A 115 0.55 -10.49 -8.75
N LEU A 116 1.18 -9.34 -8.99
CA LEU A 116 1.03 -8.58 -10.22
C LEU A 116 2.02 -9.09 -11.28
N TYR A 117 1.52 -9.74 -12.33
CA TYR A 117 2.34 -10.16 -13.47
C TYR A 117 2.23 -9.16 -14.60
N VAL A 118 3.36 -8.72 -15.17
CA VAL A 118 3.41 -7.75 -16.26
C VAL A 118 4.50 -8.11 -17.27
N PRO A 119 4.33 -7.80 -18.55
CA PRO A 119 5.39 -7.97 -19.55
C PRO A 119 6.40 -6.83 -19.47
N ILE A 120 7.66 -7.14 -19.80
CA ILE A 120 8.72 -6.15 -19.95
C ILE A 120 8.43 -5.19 -21.14
N ASN A 121 8.82 -3.94 -21.03
CA ASN A 121 8.76 -2.89 -22.10
C ASN A 121 7.35 -2.59 -22.65
N LYS A 122 6.29 -3.02 -21.98
CA LYS A 122 4.91 -2.63 -22.31
C LYS A 122 4.37 -1.64 -21.27
N ALA A 123 3.55 -0.72 -21.74
CA ALA A 123 2.81 0.17 -20.84
C ALA A 123 1.73 -0.62 -20.11
N VAL A 124 1.69 -0.48 -18.81
CA VAL A 124 0.69 -1.10 -17.93
C VAL A 124 -0.02 0.01 -17.16
N LYS A 125 -1.33 0.04 -17.26
CA LYS A 125 -2.20 0.95 -16.53
C LYS A 125 -2.88 0.20 -15.40
N ILE A 126 -2.71 0.71 -14.19
CA ILE A 126 -3.33 0.15 -12.99
C ILE A 126 -4.51 1.05 -12.59
N ASN A 127 -5.70 0.49 -12.60
CA ASN A 127 -6.89 1.12 -12.04
C ASN A 127 -6.96 0.72 -10.56
N LEU A 128 -7.02 1.71 -9.67
CA LEU A 128 -6.92 1.52 -8.22
C LEU A 128 -8.30 1.55 -7.58
N ASN A 129 -8.59 0.55 -6.76
CA ASN A 129 -9.85 0.42 -6.05
C ASN A 129 -9.60 0.03 -4.59
N SER A 130 -10.26 0.67 -3.64
CA SER A 130 -10.27 0.27 -2.23
C SER A 130 -11.63 -0.26 -1.83
N LYS A 131 -11.64 -1.33 -1.03
CA LYS A 131 -12.86 -1.95 -0.48
C LYS A 131 -13.17 -1.51 0.94
N ASP A 132 -12.26 -0.80 1.61
CA ASP A 132 -12.42 -0.46 3.03
C ASP A 132 -11.86 0.92 3.39
N VAL A 133 -10.55 1.06 3.57
CA VAL A 133 -9.88 2.29 3.99
C VAL A 133 -8.92 2.80 2.91
N ILE A 134 -8.29 3.95 3.15
CA ILE A 134 -7.24 4.45 2.25
C ILE A 134 -6.02 3.55 2.37
N HIS A 135 -5.48 3.13 1.21
CA HIS A 135 -4.19 2.48 1.05
C HIS A 135 -3.29 3.31 0.14
N GLY A 136 -2.01 2.99 0.07
CA GLY A 136 -1.09 3.57 -0.90
C GLY A 136 -0.44 2.48 -1.72
N PHE A 137 -0.69 2.45 -3.03
CA PHE A 137 -0.05 1.49 -3.94
C PHE A 137 1.32 2.01 -4.33
N TYR A 138 2.38 1.36 -3.86
CA TYR A 138 3.75 1.82 -4.01
C TYR A 138 4.68 0.73 -4.51
N ILE A 139 5.36 0.99 -5.62
CA ILE A 139 6.42 0.13 -6.15
C ILE A 139 7.76 0.91 -6.08
N PRO A 140 8.54 0.73 -5.00
CA PRO A 140 9.78 1.50 -4.79
C PRO A 140 10.76 1.42 -5.96
N ALA A 141 10.93 0.22 -6.53
CA ALA A 141 11.82 -0.01 -7.65
C ALA A 141 11.41 0.72 -8.93
N PHE A 142 10.14 1.11 -9.05
CA PHE A 142 9.59 1.82 -10.19
C PHE A 142 9.47 3.34 -9.95
N ARG A 143 9.73 3.81 -8.73
CA ARG A 143 9.56 5.22 -8.29
C ARG A 143 8.14 5.75 -8.48
N ILE A 144 7.14 4.89 -8.37
CA ILE A 144 5.73 5.26 -8.53
C ILE A 144 4.94 4.94 -7.28
N LYS A 145 4.05 5.87 -6.93
CA LYS A 145 3.12 5.76 -5.82
C LYS A 145 1.81 6.45 -6.19
N GLU A 146 0.68 5.85 -5.83
CA GLU A 146 -0.64 6.46 -5.94
C GLU A 146 -1.54 6.02 -4.79
N ASP A 147 -2.39 6.91 -4.31
CA ASP A 147 -3.32 6.60 -3.23
C ASP A 147 -4.53 5.82 -3.74
N VAL A 148 -4.95 4.83 -2.96
CA VAL A 148 -6.07 3.94 -3.24
C VAL A 148 -7.19 4.29 -2.28
N VAL A 149 -8.11 5.15 -2.73
CA VAL A 149 -9.12 5.80 -1.89
C VAL A 149 -10.49 5.16 -2.12
N PRO A 150 -11.23 4.79 -1.05
CA PRO A 150 -12.59 4.26 -1.19
C PRO A 150 -13.50 5.23 -1.95
N GLY A 151 -14.24 4.71 -2.94
CA GLY A 151 -15.16 5.51 -3.75
C GLY A 151 -14.52 6.43 -4.79
N ILE A 152 -13.17 6.47 -4.89
CA ILE A 152 -12.45 7.23 -5.91
C ILE A 152 -11.70 6.27 -6.84
N HIS A 153 -11.80 6.51 -8.15
CA HIS A 153 -11.13 5.71 -9.19
C HIS A 153 -9.80 6.35 -9.61
N ASN A 154 -8.80 6.26 -8.74
CA ASN A 154 -7.45 6.66 -9.08
C ASN A 154 -6.83 5.68 -10.08
N LYS A 155 -5.89 6.17 -10.86
CA LYS A 155 -5.16 5.37 -11.82
C LYS A 155 -3.71 5.83 -11.94
N MET A 156 -2.84 4.89 -12.23
CA MET A 156 -1.44 5.14 -12.53
C MET A 156 -1.01 4.24 -13.69
N TRP A 157 0.16 4.52 -14.27
CA TRP A 157 0.74 3.66 -15.27
C TRP A 157 2.25 3.59 -15.13
N PHE A 158 2.85 2.58 -15.71
CA PHE A 158 4.29 2.42 -15.79
C PHE A 158 4.68 1.53 -16.97
N LYS A 159 5.95 1.58 -17.34
CA LYS A 159 6.59 0.64 -18.24
C LYS A 159 7.77 0.01 -17.49
N ALA A 160 7.71 -1.29 -17.22
CA ALA A 160 8.79 -2.02 -16.60
C ALA A 160 9.92 -2.25 -17.61
N GLU A 161 11.17 -1.96 -17.22
CA GLU A 161 12.35 -2.04 -18.11
C GLU A 161 13.37 -3.08 -17.65
N LYS A 162 13.12 -3.76 -16.52
CA LYS A 162 13.97 -4.85 -16.03
C LYS A 162 13.11 -6.06 -15.66
N LEU A 163 13.57 -7.24 -16.06
CA LEU A 163 13.00 -8.50 -15.62
C LEU A 163 13.24 -8.73 -14.14
N GLY A 164 12.37 -9.51 -13.50
CA GLY A 164 12.52 -9.92 -12.11
C GLY A 164 11.31 -9.63 -11.24
N GLN A 165 11.51 -9.73 -9.93
CA GLN A 165 10.46 -9.50 -8.93
C GLN A 165 10.78 -8.27 -8.11
N PHE A 166 9.79 -7.39 -7.95
CA PHE A 166 9.91 -6.17 -7.16
C PHE A 166 8.75 -6.07 -6.18
N ASN A 167 9.02 -5.50 -5.00
CA ASN A 167 8.02 -5.39 -3.95
C ASN A 167 6.95 -4.34 -4.30
N ILE A 168 5.72 -4.66 -3.97
CA ILE A 168 4.58 -3.74 -3.87
C ILE A 168 4.30 -3.56 -2.38
N LEU A 169 4.27 -2.32 -1.91
CA LEU A 169 4.07 -1.96 -0.52
C LEU A 169 2.81 -1.12 -0.38
N CYS A 170 2.17 -1.18 0.78
CA CYS A 170 1.20 -0.18 1.19
C CYS A 170 1.97 0.98 1.83
N SER A 171 1.82 2.20 1.30
CA SER A 171 2.53 3.38 1.77
C SER A 171 1.64 4.36 2.55
N GLN A 172 0.36 4.03 2.74
CA GLN A 172 -0.59 4.80 3.53
C GLN A 172 -1.07 3.95 4.71
N TYR A 173 -0.97 4.47 5.93
CA TYR A 173 -1.37 3.72 7.13
C TYR A 173 -2.83 3.26 7.04
N CYS A 174 -3.03 1.95 7.04
CA CYS A 174 -4.34 1.30 6.86
C CYS A 174 -4.72 0.37 8.02
N GLY A 175 -4.12 0.52 9.18
CA GLY A 175 -4.46 -0.23 10.39
C GLY A 175 -3.36 -1.18 10.86
N LEU A 176 -3.72 -2.14 11.71
CA LEU A 176 -2.83 -2.92 12.56
C LEU A 176 -1.74 -3.71 11.81
N ARG A 177 -2.05 -4.23 10.62
CA ARG A 177 -1.10 -4.98 9.78
C ARG A 177 -0.65 -4.22 8.54
N HIS A 178 -0.66 -2.90 8.60
CA HIS A 178 -0.21 -2.04 7.50
C HIS A 178 1.16 -2.46 6.94
N SER A 179 2.15 -2.73 7.78
CA SER A 179 3.50 -3.14 7.38
C SER A 179 3.56 -4.52 6.72
N TYR A 180 2.53 -5.35 6.88
CA TYR A 180 2.42 -6.67 6.28
C TYR A 180 1.61 -6.67 4.97
N MET A 181 0.98 -5.55 4.62
CA MET A 181 0.25 -5.41 3.36
C MET A 181 1.22 -5.23 2.19
N MET A 182 1.80 -6.36 1.79
CA MET A 182 2.81 -6.43 0.74
C MET A 182 2.36 -7.39 -0.37
N SER A 183 2.83 -7.13 -1.57
CA SER A 183 2.76 -8.03 -2.72
C SER A 183 4.02 -7.88 -3.57
N LYS A 184 4.00 -8.46 -4.77
CA LYS A 184 5.11 -8.38 -5.72
C LYS A 184 4.59 -8.06 -7.11
N VAL A 185 5.37 -7.30 -7.87
CA VAL A 185 5.25 -7.28 -9.32
C VAL A 185 6.33 -8.20 -9.90
N VAL A 186 5.91 -9.11 -10.77
CA VAL A 186 6.77 -10.04 -11.51
C VAL A 186 6.78 -9.60 -12.96
N VAL A 187 7.94 -9.11 -13.40
CA VAL A 187 8.16 -8.67 -14.78
C VAL A 187 8.68 -9.85 -15.59
N LEU A 188 7.92 -10.27 -16.59
CA LEU A 188 8.21 -11.42 -17.43
C LEU A 188 8.64 -10.99 -18.84
N PRO A 189 9.42 -11.84 -19.56
CA PRO A 189 9.52 -11.75 -21.01
C PRO A 189 8.11 -11.77 -21.66
N GLU A 190 7.93 -11.08 -22.78
CA GLU A 190 6.61 -10.94 -23.41
C GLU A 190 5.95 -12.31 -23.69
N ASN A 191 6.71 -13.27 -24.23
CA ASN A 191 6.20 -14.61 -24.51
C ASN A 191 5.75 -15.37 -23.26
N ASP A 192 6.51 -15.23 -22.16
CA ASP A 192 6.18 -15.90 -20.90
C ASP A 192 4.94 -15.26 -20.26
N TYR A 193 4.82 -13.93 -20.37
CA TYR A 193 3.61 -13.23 -19.94
C TYR A 193 2.38 -13.68 -20.74
N ILE A 194 2.48 -13.77 -22.08
CA ILE A 194 1.39 -14.23 -22.93
C ILE A 194 1.00 -15.69 -22.59
N ALA A 195 1.98 -16.55 -22.37
CA ALA A 195 1.74 -17.92 -21.95
C ALA A 195 1.02 -17.98 -20.59
N TRP A 196 1.50 -17.21 -19.61
CA TRP A 196 0.85 -17.09 -18.31
C TRP A 196 -0.56 -16.48 -18.43
N TYR A 197 -0.73 -15.42 -19.20
CA TYR A 197 -2.01 -14.73 -19.40
C TYR A 197 -3.07 -15.63 -20.02
N ASN A 198 -2.70 -16.44 -21.01
CA ASN A 198 -3.58 -17.35 -21.72
C ASN A 198 -3.77 -18.71 -21.01
N THR A 199 -2.92 -19.05 -20.04
CA THR A 199 -3.13 -20.26 -19.24
C THR A 199 -4.48 -20.13 -18.53
N LYS A 200 -5.41 -21.02 -18.82
CA LYS A 200 -6.68 -21.10 -18.08
C LYS A 200 -6.34 -21.21 -16.60
N VAL A 201 -6.97 -20.40 -15.77
CA VAL A 201 -6.88 -20.58 -14.32
C VAL A 201 -7.28 -22.04 -14.07
N LYS A 202 -6.31 -22.88 -13.74
CA LYS A 202 -6.65 -24.18 -13.18
C LYS A 202 -7.31 -23.86 -11.86
N VAL A 203 -8.64 -23.75 -11.86
CA VAL A 203 -9.39 -23.86 -10.62
C VAL A 203 -8.95 -25.23 -10.11
N ASP A 204 -8.22 -25.22 -9.01
CA ASP A 204 -7.86 -26.49 -8.37
C ASP A 204 -9.18 -27.19 -8.08
N SER A 205 -9.52 -28.15 -8.96
CA SER A 205 -10.78 -28.86 -8.86
C SER A 205 -10.85 -29.70 -7.58
N THR A 206 -9.74 -29.78 -6.85
CA THR A 206 -9.65 -30.44 -5.54
C THR A 206 -9.83 -29.42 -4.40
N ALA A 207 -9.67 -28.10 -4.64
CA ALA A 207 -9.89 -27.09 -3.63
C ALA A 207 -11.39 -26.92 -3.37
N MET A 208 -11.76 -26.87 -2.11
CA MET A 208 -13.14 -26.58 -1.71
C MET A 208 -13.55 -25.18 -2.16
N PRO A 209 -14.81 -24.97 -2.64
CA PRO A 209 -15.28 -23.62 -3.00
C PRO A 209 -15.06 -22.58 -1.92
N GLY A 210 -15.18 -22.98 -0.64
CA GLY A 210 -14.91 -22.10 0.50
C GLY A 210 -13.44 -21.72 0.69
N GLU A 211 -12.50 -22.59 0.32
CA GLU A 211 -11.07 -22.25 0.30
C GLU A 211 -10.76 -21.18 -0.74
N LEU A 212 -11.34 -21.32 -1.93
CA LEU A 212 -11.22 -20.33 -2.99
C LEU A 212 -11.84 -18.99 -2.59
N ALA A 213 -13.03 -19.03 -1.97
CA ALA A 213 -13.70 -17.84 -1.42
C ALA A 213 -12.85 -17.17 -0.33
N MET A 214 -12.26 -17.94 0.59
CA MET A 214 -11.38 -17.44 1.65
C MET A 214 -10.17 -16.69 1.08
N LYS A 215 -9.53 -17.23 0.06
CA LYS A 215 -8.40 -16.60 -0.64
C LYS A 215 -8.83 -15.33 -1.38
N LYS A 216 -9.93 -15.40 -2.14
CA LYS A 216 -10.49 -14.28 -2.91
C LYS A 216 -10.95 -13.12 -2.04
N ILE A 217 -11.61 -13.43 -0.93
CA ILE A 217 -12.12 -12.43 0.03
C ILE A 217 -10.99 -11.90 0.93
N GLY A 218 -9.89 -12.64 1.10
CA GLY A 218 -8.73 -12.24 1.88
C GLY A 218 -8.82 -12.57 3.37
N CYS A 219 -9.66 -13.52 3.78
CA CYS A 219 -9.80 -13.92 5.20
C CYS A 219 -8.47 -14.39 5.82
N ASN A 220 -7.60 -15.00 5.00
CA ASN A 220 -6.27 -15.48 5.38
C ASN A 220 -5.27 -14.34 5.72
N ALA A 221 -5.61 -13.09 5.45
CA ALA A 221 -4.81 -11.95 5.90
C ALA A 221 -4.83 -11.80 7.43
N CYS A 222 -5.92 -12.24 8.08
CA CYS A 222 -6.16 -12.08 9.51
C CYS A 222 -6.29 -13.42 10.25
N HIS A 223 -6.74 -14.47 9.58
CA HIS A 223 -7.02 -15.79 10.16
C HIS A 223 -6.08 -16.85 9.59
N THR A 224 -5.69 -17.81 10.41
CA THR A 224 -4.89 -18.97 10.01
C THR A 224 -5.73 -20.25 9.97
N THR A 225 -5.18 -21.28 9.34
CA THR A 225 -5.75 -22.63 9.31
C THR A 225 -4.88 -23.65 10.05
N ASP A 226 -3.73 -23.21 10.59
CA ASP A 226 -2.72 -24.06 11.22
C ASP A 226 -2.70 -24.00 12.75
N GLY A 227 -3.50 -23.10 13.35
CA GLY A 227 -3.56 -22.89 14.80
C GLY A 227 -2.75 -21.70 15.28
N THR A 228 -1.92 -21.08 14.43
CA THR A 228 -1.17 -19.88 14.81
C THR A 228 -2.11 -18.69 15.01
N LYS A 229 -1.79 -17.84 15.99
CA LYS A 229 -2.58 -16.63 16.29
C LYS A 229 -2.10 -15.47 15.44
N LEU A 230 -3.02 -14.85 14.69
CA LEU A 230 -2.79 -13.58 14.00
C LEU A 230 -3.64 -12.45 14.62
N VAL A 231 -4.14 -11.56 13.79
CA VAL A 231 -5.06 -10.47 14.19
C VAL A 231 -6.43 -11.03 14.57
N GLY A 232 -6.86 -12.10 13.92
CA GLY A 232 -8.05 -12.87 14.21
C GLY A 232 -7.73 -14.27 14.75
N PRO A 233 -8.71 -14.97 15.31
CA PRO A 233 -8.56 -16.35 15.78
C PRO A 233 -8.29 -17.29 14.60
N SER A 234 -7.56 -18.39 14.89
CA SER A 234 -7.35 -19.44 13.90
C SER A 234 -8.64 -20.24 13.65
N PHE A 235 -8.86 -20.64 12.39
CA PHE A 235 -9.97 -21.51 12.02
C PHE A 235 -9.73 -22.99 12.37
N LYS A 236 -8.49 -23.36 12.75
CA LYS A 236 -8.17 -24.74 13.11
C LYS A 236 -9.02 -25.24 14.27
N GLY A 237 -9.81 -26.29 14.03
CA GLY A 237 -10.71 -26.88 15.02
C GLY A 237 -11.72 -25.90 15.62
N LEU A 238 -12.11 -24.86 14.86
CA LEU A 238 -13.03 -23.83 15.36
C LEU A 238 -14.45 -24.38 15.51
N PHE A 239 -14.95 -25.12 14.51
CA PHE A 239 -16.33 -25.65 14.57
C PHE A 239 -16.52 -26.61 15.72
N GLY A 240 -17.54 -26.37 16.54
CA GLY A 240 -17.85 -27.16 17.75
C GLY A 240 -17.02 -26.79 18.97
N ARG A 241 -16.04 -25.88 18.85
CA ARG A 241 -15.21 -25.41 19.97
C ARG A 241 -16.00 -24.44 20.84
N LYS A 242 -15.78 -24.53 22.17
CA LYS A 242 -16.26 -23.50 23.11
C LYS A 242 -15.38 -22.27 23.02
N GLU A 243 -16.00 -21.13 22.83
CA GLU A 243 -15.35 -19.83 22.71
C GLU A 243 -15.93 -18.85 23.73
N LYS A 244 -15.05 -18.06 24.35
CA LYS A 244 -15.47 -16.92 25.15
C LYS A 244 -15.53 -15.69 24.25
N VAL A 245 -16.71 -15.08 24.19
CA VAL A 245 -16.95 -13.92 23.33
C VAL A 245 -17.50 -12.76 24.16
N LEU A 246 -17.11 -11.56 23.77
CA LEU A 246 -17.68 -10.32 24.28
C LEU A 246 -18.90 -9.97 23.43
N GLN A 247 -20.09 -10.02 24.04
CA GLN A 247 -21.36 -9.60 23.45
C GLN A 247 -22.02 -8.58 24.36
N ASP A 248 -22.39 -7.42 23.83
CA ASP A 248 -23.05 -6.31 24.55
C ASP A 248 -22.32 -5.93 25.88
N GLY A 249 -21.00 -5.96 25.85
CA GLY A 249 -20.15 -5.63 27.00
C GLY A 249 -20.02 -6.75 28.05
N LYS A 250 -20.65 -7.92 27.84
CA LYS A 250 -20.57 -9.08 28.72
C LYS A 250 -19.78 -10.21 28.08
N LEU A 251 -18.93 -10.85 28.87
CA LEU A 251 -18.21 -12.05 28.45
C LEU A 251 -19.14 -13.26 28.67
N ILE A 252 -19.43 -13.97 27.58
CA ILE A 252 -20.25 -15.18 27.55
C ILE A 252 -19.51 -16.33 26.89
N GLU A 253 -19.82 -17.56 27.27
CA GLU A 253 -19.33 -18.76 26.60
C GLU A 253 -20.36 -19.23 25.58
N ILE A 254 -19.92 -19.49 24.36
CA ILE A 254 -20.75 -20.00 23.26
C ILE A 254 -20.08 -21.24 22.65
N THR A 255 -20.84 -22.02 21.91
CA THR A 255 -20.27 -23.04 21.02
C THR A 255 -20.21 -22.47 19.60
N ALA A 256 -19.07 -22.62 18.94
CA ALA A 256 -18.90 -22.14 17.55
C ALA A 256 -19.64 -23.07 16.58
N ASP A 257 -20.92 -22.83 16.41
CA ASP A 257 -21.83 -23.52 15.49
C ASP A 257 -22.01 -22.77 14.16
N ASP A 258 -22.89 -23.26 13.29
CA ASP A 258 -23.19 -22.66 12.00
C ASP A 258 -23.71 -21.21 12.16
N GLU A 259 -24.58 -20.97 13.12
CA GLU A 259 -25.15 -19.63 13.37
C GLU A 259 -24.06 -18.65 13.82
N TYR A 260 -23.19 -19.07 14.72
CA TYR A 260 -22.04 -18.27 15.15
C TYR A 260 -21.12 -17.94 13.99
N LEU A 261 -20.77 -18.90 13.12
CA LEU A 261 -19.89 -18.67 11.98
C LEU A 261 -20.50 -17.69 10.97
N VAL A 262 -21.79 -17.85 10.64
CA VAL A 262 -22.52 -16.92 9.77
C VAL A 262 -22.57 -15.51 10.37
N ASN A 263 -22.90 -15.40 11.67
CA ASN A 263 -22.98 -14.12 12.36
C ASN A 263 -21.60 -13.45 12.44
N SER A 264 -20.52 -14.20 12.70
CA SER A 264 -19.15 -13.68 12.75
C SER A 264 -18.71 -13.11 11.40
N ILE A 265 -19.15 -13.68 10.28
CA ILE A 265 -18.86 -13.17 8.93
C ILE A 265 -19.74 -11.96 8.61
N ARG A 266 -21.04 -12.00 8.92
CA ARG A 266 -22.01 -10.96 8.57
C ARG A 266 -22.03 -9.76 9.51
N LYS A 267 -21.73 -10.01 10.81
CA LYS A 267 -21.79 -9.03 11.89
C LYS A 267 -20.58 -9.18 12.81
N PRO A 268 -19.35 -8.92 12.35
CA PRO A 268 -18.12 -9.29 13.07
C PRO A 268 -17.95 -8.60 14.43
N ASN A 269 -18.67 -7.52 14.67
CA ASN A 269 -18.62 -6.79 15.93
C ASN A 269 -19.73 -7.20 16.92
N PHE A 270 -20.58 -8.16 16.55
CA PHE A 270 -21.68 -8.64 17.43
C PHE A 270 -21.14 -9.52 18.54
N GLN A 271 -20.28 -10.49 18.21
CA GLN A 271 -19.60 -11.39 19.14
C GLN A 271 -18.10 -11.39 18.86
N VAL A 272 -17.31 -10.77 19.72
CA VAL A 272 -15.86 -10.66 19.55
C VAL A 272 -15.15 -11.64 20.48
N VAL A 273 -14.33 -12.53 19.92
CA VAL A 273 -13.58 -13.53 20.70
C VAL A 273 -12.68 -12.85 21.73
N GLU A 274 -12.65 -13.37 22.97
CA GLU A 274 -11.82 -12.84 24.05
C GLU A 274 -10.34 -12.75 23.63
N GLY A 275 -9.71 -11.63 23.91
CA GLY A 275 -8.31 -11.36 23.56
C GLY A 275 -8.07 -10.90 22.13
N PHE A 276 -9.15 -10.60 21.37
CA PHE A 276 -9.06 -9.96 20.06
C PHE A 276 -9.72 -8.57 20.06
N PRO A 277 -9.20 -7.61 19.28
CA PRO A 277 -9.72 -6.25 19.27
C PRO A 277 -11.04 -6.16 18.47
N LYS A 278 -12.01 -5.42 19.03
CA LYS A 278 -13.24 -5.07 18.33
C LYS A 278 -12.98 -4.07 17.19
N GLY A 279 -13.73 -4.18 16.08
CA GLY A 279 -13.67 -3.24 14.96
C GLY A 279 -12.53 -3.51 13.96
N VAL A 280 -11.75 -4.56 14.13
CA VAL A 280 -10.68 -4.93 13.20
C VAL A 280 -11.18 -5.79 12.04
N MET A 281 -12.10 -6.72 12.30
CA MET A 281 -12.75 -7.46 11.24
C MET A 281 -13.78 -6.56 10.58
N ILE A 282 -13.64 -6.37 9.27
CA ILE A 282 -14.55 -5.52 8.47
C ILE A 282 -15.92 -6.16 8.30
N ASP A 283 -16.92 -5.33 8.10
CA ASP A 283 -18.27 -5.78 7.76
C ASP A 283 -18.35 -6.11 6.26
N TYR A 284 -18.63 -7.35 5.93
CA TYR A 284 -18.68 -7.85 4.54
C TYR A 284 -20.09 -7.78 3.92
N LYS A 285 -21.07 -7.09 4.54
CA LYS A 285 -22.49 -7.09 4.14
C LYS A 285 -22.75 -7.21 2.65
N ASP A 286 -22.20 -6.28 1.87
CA ASP A 286 -22.49 -6.16 0.45
C ASP A 286 -21.33 -6.68 -0.45
N GLN A 287 -20.31 -7.25 0.16
CA GLN A 287 -19.08 -7.67 -0.54
C GLN A 287 -19.01 -9.16 -0.82
N ILE A 288 -19.85 -9.97 -0.16
CA ILE A 288 -19.90 -11.42 -0.31
C ILE A 288 -21.34 -11.90 -0.42
N THR A 289 -21.56 -12.87 -1.30
CA THR A 289 -22.87 -13.49 -1.52
C THR A 289 -23.22 -14.49 -0.43
N ASP A 290 -24.49 -14.85 -0.33
CA ASP A 290 -24.92 -15.93 0.59
C ASP A 290 -24.29 -17.28 0.23
N ALA A 291 -24.05 -17.52 -1.06
CA ALA A 291 -23.33 -18.70 -1.52
C ALA A 291 -21.86 -18.71 -1.04
N ASP A 292 -21.18 -17.54 -1.06
CA ASP A 292 -19.82 -17.43 -0.52
C ASP A 292 -19.79 -17.70 0.98
N VAL A 293 -20.75 -17.16 1.75
CA VAL A 293 -20.84 -17.39 3.20
C VAL A 293 -21.05 -18.89 3.49
N LYS A 294 -21.99 -19.54 2.78
CA LYS A 294 -22.22 -20.97 2.92
C LYS A 294 -20.96 -21.78 2.63
N ASN A 295 -20.29 -21.49 1.52
CA ASN A 295 -19.05 -22.16 1.15
C ASN A 295 -17.93 -21.95 2.18
N LEU A 296 -17.79 -20.73 2.70
CA LEU A 296 -16.82 -20.41 3.77
C LEU A 296 -17.10 -21.20 5.04
N VAL A 297 -18.34 -21.27 5.49
CA VAL A 297 -18.75 -22.03 6.67
C VAL A 297 -18.41 -23.51 6.49
N GLU A 298 -18.78 -24.12 5.36
CA GLU A 298 -18.44 -25.53 5.07
C GLU A 298 -16.93 -25.78 5.05
N TYR A 299 -16.17 -24.84 4.49
CA TYR A 299 -14.71 -24.97 4.49
C TYR A 299 -14.14 -24.83 5.91
N ILE A 300 -14.59 -23.86 6.73
CA ILE A 300 -14.14 -23.72 8.12
C ILE A 300 -14.43 -24.97 8.93
N LYS A 301 -15.59 -25.63 8.72
CA LYS A 301 -15.95 -26.90 9.36
C LYS A 301 -14.99 -28.04 9.00
N SER A 302 -14.37 -27.99 7.83
CA SER A 302 -13.44 -29.03 7.38
C SER A 302 -12.03 -28.88 7.97
N ILE A 303 -11.69 -27.72 8.54
CA ILE A 303 -10.37 -27.43 9.13
C ILE A 303 -10.28 -28.01 10.54
N LYS A 304 -9.56 -29.12 10.70
CA LYS A 304 -9.38 -29.85 11.96
C LYS A 304 -8.11 -29.43 12.70
#